data_da2fab30827a934f2a42527a5f74a79c
#
_entry.id   da2fab30827a934f2a42527a5f74a79c
#
_cell.length_a   1.000
_cell.length_b   1.000
_cell.length_c   1.000
_cell.angle_alpha   90.00
_cell.angle_beta   90.00
_cell.angle_gamma   90.00
#
_symmetry.space_group_name_H-M   'P 1'
#
loop_
_entity.id
_entity.type
_entity.pdbx_description
1 polymer ?
#
loop_
_entity_poly.entity_id
_entity_poly.type
_entity_poly.pdbx_seq_one_letter_code
_entity_poly.pdbx_strand_id
1 'polypeptide(L)'
;MRKILSVSAVALVSALLASPAFAAKTETYNCEGQKIKVSFPDEKTAVMLYSDELIVLKDAVAASGARYVGENFQIWSKGKNEFNLATISEDDAVNGRVAEDKGRTCKLVKSK
;
A
#
# COMPACT_ATOMS: atom_id res chain seq x y z
N MET A 1 -19.18 -46.10 -6.19
CA MET A 1 -18.66 -45.87 -6.78
C MET A 1 -18.62 -44.57 -7.22
N ARG A 2 -19.18 -43.99 -7.65
CA ARG A 2 -19.15 -42.86 -8.14
C ARG A 2 -18.87 -41.74 -7.28
N LYS A 3 -19.16 -41.70 -6.22
CA LYS A 3 -18.96 -40.72 -5.34
C LYS A 3 -17.63 -40.20 -5.32
N ILE A 4 -16.78 -40.81 -5.68
CA ILE A 4 -15.47 -40.46 -5.64
C ILE A 4 -15.21 -39.21 -6.36
N LEU A 5 -15.97 -38.94 -7.30
CA LEU A 5 -15.75 -37.81 -8.07
C LEU A 5 -15.69 -36.57 -7.33
N SER A 6 -16.47 -36.41 -6.41
CA SER A 6 -16.54 -35.19 -5.72
C SER A 6 -15.24 -34.76 -5.16
N VAL A 7 -14.46 -35.65 -4.88
CA VAL A 7 -13.22 -35.35 -4.30
C VAL A 7 -12.36 -34.47 -5.13
N SER A 8 -12.34 -34.70 -6.37
CA SER A 8 -11.48 -33.95 -7.21
C SER A 8 -11.87 -32.50 -7.21
N ALA A 9 -13.08 -32.23 -7.10
CA ALA A 9 -13.51 -30.89 -7.12
C ALA A 9 -12.89 -30.10 -6.01
N VAL A 10 -12.74 -30.72 -4.93
CA VAL A 10 -12.17 -30.06 -3.78
C VAL A 10 -10.77 -29.63 -4.04
N ALA A 11 -10.05 -30.45 -4.67
CA ALA A 11 -8.68 -30.14 -4.96
C ALA A 11 -8.56 -28.89 -5.79
N LEU A 12 -9.44 -28.73 -6.68
CA LEU A 12 -9.39 -27.58 -7.53
C LEU A 12 -9.56 -26.31 -6.76
N VAL A 13 -10.44 -26.33 -5.84
CA VAL A 13 -10.69 -25.17 -5.06
C VAL A 13 -9.44 -24.76 -4.31
N SER A 14 -8.75 -25.72 -3.83
CA SER A 14 -7.54 -25.42 -3.11
C SER A 14 -6.55 -24.71 -3.99
N ALA A 15 -6.48 -25.13 -5.19
CA ALA A 15 -5.54 -24.53 -6.10
C ALA A 15 -5.85 -23.07 -6.28
N LEU A 16 -7.09 -22.75 -6.34
CA LEU A 16 -7.45 -21.39 -6.52
C LEU A 16 -7.05 -20.55 -5.34
N LEU A 17 -7.15 -21.13 -4.19
CA LEU A 17 -6.79 -20.40 -3.01
C LEU A 17 -5.33 -20.04 -3.02
N ALA A 18 -4.57 -20.71 -3.74
CA ALA A 18 -3.18 -20.42 -3.79
C ALA A 18 -2.94 -19.09 -4.44
N SER A 19 -3.88 -18.64 -5.19
CA SER A 19 -3.68 -17.38 -5.83
C SER A 19 -3.37 -16.28 -4.90
N PRO A 20 -3.83 -16.32 -3.72
CA PRO A 20 -3.54 -15.24 -2.78
C PRO A 20 -2.07 -14.97 -2.64
N ALA A 21 -1.29 -15.77 -3.23
CA ALA A 21 0.12 -15.54 -3.17
C ALA A 21 0.43 -14.17 -3.74
N PHE A 22 -0.49 -13.62 -4.50
CA PHE A 22 -0.28 -12.33 -5.02
C PHE A 22 -0.55 -11.27 -4.01
N ALA A 23 -1.12 -11.60 -2.91
CA ALA A 23 -1.45 -10.61 -1.92
C ALA A 23 -0.20 -9.86 -1.57
N ALA A 24 -0.29 -8.57 -1.56
CA ALA A 24 0.83 -7.75 -1.25
C ALA A 24 1.17 -7.86 0.22
N LYS A 25 2.42 -7.68 0.53
CA LYS A 25 2.84 -7.69 1.89
C LYS A 25 2.46 -6.38 2.53
N THR A 26 2.11 -6.42 3.77
CA THR A 26 1.84 -5.23 4.54
C THR A 26 3.03 -5.00 5.45
N GLU A 27 3.64 -3.84 5.34
CA GLU A 27 4.81 -3.53 6.12
C GLU A 27 4.49 -2.43 7.11
N THR A 28 5.17 -2.43 8.23
CA THR A 28 4.99 -1.41 9.24
C THR A 28 6.10 -0.37 9.12
N TYR A 29 5.74 0.88 9.18
CA TYR A 29 6.69 1.98 9.09
C TYR A 29 6.56 2.88 10.30
N ASN A 30 7.67 3.46 10.71
CA ASN A 30 7.69 4.38 11.81
C ASN A 30 7.85 5.78 11.23
N CYS A 31 6.83 6.59 11.38
CA CYS A 31 6.83 7.96 10.85
C CYS A 31 7.07 8.92 11.97
N GLU A 32 8.33 9.02 12.36
CA GLU A 32 8.76 9.94 13.41
C GLU A 32 7.96 9.74 14.70
N GLY A 33 7.83 8.51 15.08
CA GLY A 33 7.15 8.19 16.33
C GLY A 33 5.79 7.56 16.16
N GLN A 34 5.18 7.72 15.02
CA GLN A 34 3.87 7.14 14.76
C GLN A 34 4.04 5.95 13.83
N LYS A 35 3.45 4.84 14.18
CA LYS A 35 3.55 3.65 13.34
C LYS A 35 2.35 3.53 12.44
N ILE A 36 2.58 3.27 11.17
CA ILE A 36 1.51 3.07 10.22
C ILE A 36 1.85 1.83 9.41
N LYS A 37 0.87 1.26 8.77
CA LYS A 37 1.07 0.11 7.92
C LYS A 37 0.74 0.47 6.50
N VAL A 38 1.53 -0.01 5.56
CA VAL A 38 1.32 0.30 4.16
C VAL A 38 1.47 -0.97 3.36
N SER A 39 0.61 -1.15 2.41
CA SER A 39 0.63 -2.29 1.51
C SER A 39 0.56 -1.77 0.09
N PHE A 40 1.23 -2.44 -0.83
CA PHE A 40 1.19 -2.07 -2.24
C PHE A 40 0.61 -3.25 -3.01
N PRO A 41 -0.70 -3.29 -3.16
CA PRO A 41 -1.34 -4.41 -3.86
C PRO A 41 -0.94 -4.50 -5.33
N ASP A 42 -0.58 -3.36 -5.92
CA ASP A 42 -0.04 -3.38 -7.26
C ASP A 42 0.84 -2.16 -7.43
N GLU A 43 1.36 -1.95 -8.61
CA GLU A 43 2.30 -0.88 -8.83
C GLU A 43 1.67 0.50 -8.82
N LYS A 44 0.38 0.55 -8.91
CA LYS A 44 -0.30 1.83 -9.00
C LYS A 44 -1.10 2.19 -7.78
N THR A 45 -1.07 1.37 -6.77
CA THR A 45 -1.92 1.57 -5.61
C THR A 45 -1.14 1.37 -4.32
N ALA A 46 -1.38 2.23 -3.35
CA ALA A 46 -0.88 2.03 -2.01
C ALA A 46 -2.07 2.07 -1.07
N VAL A 47 -2.07 1.21 -0.08
CA VAL A 47 -3.13 1.19 0.91
C VAL A 47 -2.46 1.42 2.26
N MET A 48 -2.89 2.44 2.96
CA MET A 48 -2.26 2.83 4.21
C MET A 48 -3.26 2.71 5.34
N LEU A 49 -2.83 2.14 6.45
CA LEU A 49 -3.65 2.11 7.64
C LEU A 49 -3.09 3.17 8.57
N TYR A 50 -3.84 4.24 8.73
CA TYR A 50 -3.40 5.39 9.48
C TYR A 50 -4.41 5.65 10.59
N SER A 51 -3.99 5.49 11.83
CA SER A 51 -4.87 5.71 12.97
C SER A 51 -6.20 4.99 12.80
N ASP A 52 -6.14 3.71 12.48
CA ASP A 52 -7.34 2.88 12.34
C ASP A 52 -8.21 3.25 11.14
N GLU A 53 -7.70 4.07 10.25
CA GLU A 53 -8.42 4.44 9.06
C GLU A 53 -7.69 3.89 7.84
N LEU A 54 -8.41 3.27 6.94
CA LEU A 54 -7.82 2.70 5.75
C LEU A 54 -7.90 3.70 4.62
N ILE A 55 -6.74 4.07 4.08
CA ILE A 55 -6.67 5.10 3.06
C ILE A 55 -6.06 4.52 1.81
N VAL A 56 -6.72 4.71 0.68
CA VAL A 56 -6.24 4.20 -0.60
C VAL A 56 -5.64 5.35 -1.38
N LEU A 57 -4.41 5.15 -1.85
CA LEU A 57 -3.73 6.15 -2.63
C LEU A 57 -3.40 5.57 -4.00
N LYS A 58 -3.38 6.41 -5.00
CA LYS A 58 -3.09 5.99 -6.36
C LYS A 58 -1.79 6.63 -6.83
N ASP A 59 -1.10 5.98 -7.76
CA ASP A 59 0.17 6.50 -8.23
C ASP A 59 -0.05 7.86 -8.90
N ALA A 60 0.94 8.69 -8.80
CA ALA A 60 0.88 10.03 -9.35
C ALA A 60 2.22 10.36 -9.97
N VAL A 61 2.25 11.41 -10.76
CA VAL A 61 3.47 11.81 -11.43
C VAL A 61 4.52 12.23 -10.41
N ALA A 62 5.73 11.80 -10.62
CA ALA A 62 6.83 12.15 -9.75
C ALA A 62 8.10 12.32 -10.57
N ALA A 63 8.95 13.24 -10.13
CA ALA A 63 10.21 13.46 -10.80
C ALA A 63 11.12 12.26 -10.59
N SER A 64 11.04 11.63 -9.46
CA SER A 64 11.83 10.45 -9.20
C SER A 64 11.11 9.64 -8.14
N GLY A 65 11.39 8.36 -8.08
CA GLY A 65 10.77 7.47 -7.12
C GLY A 65 9.32 7.25 -7.46
N ALA A 66 8.59 6.71 -6.53
CA ALA A 66 7.17 6.43 -6.70
C ALA A 66 6.36 7.33 -5.77
N ARG A 67 5.34 7.93 -6.31
CA ARG A 67 4.52 8.87 -5.56
C ARG A 67 3.07 8.41 -5.63
N TYR A 68 2.40 8.38 -4.49
CA TYR A 68 1.00 7.97 -4.41
C TYR A 68 0.21 9.04 -3.68
N VAL A 69 -0.97 9.32 -4.17
CA VAL A 69 -1.81 10.37 -3.60
C VAL A 69 -3.22 9.85 -3.43
N GLY A 70 -3.83 10.16 -2.32
CA GLY A 70 -5.22 9.79 -2.08
C GLY A 70 -5.73 10.45 -0.84
N GLU A 71 -7.01 10.78 -0.86
CA GLU A 71 -7.67 11.43 0.23
C GLU A 71 -6.90 12.67 0.63
N ASN A 72 -6.24 12.87 1.50
CA ASN A 72 -5.49 14.08 1.75
C ASN A 72 -4.06 13.74 2.12
N PHE A 73 -3.57 12.65 1.56
CA PHE A 73 -2.23 12.19 1.88
C PHE A 73 -1.42 11.95 0.62
N GLN A 74 -0.11 12.10 0.76
CA GLN A 74 0.82 11.81 -0.30
C GLN A 74 1.95 10.97 0.28
N ILE A 75 2.27 9.87 -0.37
CA ILE A 75 3.40 9.04 -0.02
C ILE A 75 4.40 9.16 -1.18
N TRP A 76 5.63 9.50 -0.87
CA TRP A 76 6.66 9.61 -1.88
C TRP A 76 7.81 8.71 -1.49
N SER A 77 8.01 7.66 -2.23
CA SER A 77 9.02 6.66 -1.94
C SER A 77 10.43 7.24 -2.06
N LYS A 78 11.29 6.89 -1.13
CA LYS A 78 12.65 7.35 -1.17
C LYS A 78 13.57 6.16 -1.00
N GLY A 79 13.43 5.20 -1.83
CA GLY A 79 14.25 4.01 -1.73
C GLY A 79 13.39 2.86 -1.26
N LYS A 80 14.02 1.80 -0.82
CA LYS A 80 13.28 0.61 -0.50
C LYS A 80 12.57 0.62 0.82
N ASN A 81 13.17 1.25 1.79
CA ASN A 81 12.67 1.12 3.14
C ASN A 81 12.23 2.43 3.76
N GLU A 82 11.99 3.40 2.92
CA GLU A 82 11.71 4.72 3.45
C GLU A 82 10.82 5.50 2.50
N PHE A 83 9.91 6.29 3.05
CA PHE A 83 9.13 7.18 2.21
C PHE A 83 8.80 8.43 3.01
N ASN A 84 8.37 9.45 2.30
CA ASN A 84 7.90 10.68 2.92
C ASN A 84 6.39 10.65 2.93
N LEU A 85 5.80 10.93 4.07
CA LEU A 85 4.36 10.99 4.21
C LEU A 85 3.98 12.44 4.47
N ALA A 86 3.15 13.00 3.64
CA ALA A 86 2.73 14.39 3.75
C ALA A 86 1.23 14.51 3.59
N THR A 87 0.68 15.61 4.07
CA THR A 87 -0.71 15.90 3.79
C THR A 87 -0.73 16.73 2.52
N ILE A 88 -1.79 16.58 1.75
CA ILE A 88 -1.91 17.31 0.49
C ILE A 88 -3.34 17.84 0.40
N SER A 89 -3.50 19.04 -0.11
CA SER A 89 -4.83 19.60 -0.23
C SER A 89 -5.55 18.92 -1.39
N GLU A 90 -6.85 18.90 -1.32
CA GLU A 90 -7.63 18.30 -2.37
C GLU A 90 -7.36 19.00 -3.70
N ASP A 91 -7.20 20.30 -3.66
CA ASP A 91 -6.94 21.07 -4.84
C ASP A 91 -5.62 20.65 -5.49
N ASP A 92 -4.59 20.48 -4.69
CA ASP A 92 -3.31 20.06 -5.23
C ASP A 92 -3.38 18.63 -5.76
N ALA A 93 -4.10 17.78 -5.07
CA ALA A 93 -4.22 16.40 -5.50
C ALA A 93 -4.93 16.30 -6.83
N VAL A 94 -6.01 17.02 -6.99
CA VAL A 94 -6.80 16.98 -8.21
C VAL A 94 -6.02 17.56 -9.39
N ASN A 95 -5.22 18.57 -9.14
CA ASN A 95 -4.50 19.22 -10.21
C ASN A 95 -3.10 18.64 -10.44
N GLY A 96 -2.81 17.54 -9.81
CA GLY A 96 -1.54 16.88 -10.05
C GLY A 96 -0.34 17.57 -9.46
N ARG A 97 -0.54 18.44 -8.48
CA ARG A 97 0.58 19.14 -7.87
C ARG A 97 1.07 18.35 -6.67
N VAL A 98 2.31 18.63 -6.27
CA VAL A 98 2.86 17.94 -5.12
C VAL A 98 2.42 18.64 -3.86
N ALA A 99 2.47 17.92 -2.75
CA ALA A 99 2.09 18.47 -1.47
C ALA A 99 3.04 19.60 -1.08
N GLU A 100 2.49 20.61 -0.46
CA GLU A 100 3.31 21.70 0.02
C GLU A 100 3.86 21.41 1.40
N ASP A 101 3.25 20.48 2.08
CA ASP A 101 3.68 20.06 3.39
C ASP A 101 5.01 19.30 3.27
N LYS A 102 5.96 19.56 4.15
CA LYS A 102 7.21 18.86 4.11
C LYS A 102 7.06 17.41 4.52
N GLY A 103 6.06 17.12 5.29
CA GLY A 103 5.77 15.77 5.68
C GLY A 103 6.73 15.20 6.70
N ARG A 104 6.68 13.91 6.85
CA ARG A 104 7.49 13.16 7.79
C ARG A 104 8.18 12.03 7.09
N THR A 105 9.34 11.65 7.58
CA THR A 105 10.05 10.51 7.03
C THR A 105 9.57 9.26 7.74
N CYS A 106 9.19 8.27 6.96
CA CYS A 106 8.70 7.00 7.48
C CYS A 106 9.72 5.94 7.12
N LYS A 107 10.17 5.20 8.11
CA LYS A 107 11.18 4.17 7.91
C LYS A 107 10.63 2.81 8.23
N LEU A 108 11.00 1.84 7.44
CA LEU A 108 10.55 0.48 7.63
C LEU A 108 10.97 -0.05 8.98
N VAL A 109 10.04 -0.65 9.70
CA VAL A 109 10.34 -1.28 10.97
C VAL A 109 10.60 -2.74 10.66
N LYS A 110 11.82 -3.18 10.89
CA LYS A 110 12.16 -4.56 10.61
C LYS A 110 11.75 -5.43 11.76
N SER A 111 11.03 -6.47 11.45
CA SER A 111 10.67 -7.35 12.51
C SER A 111 11.71 -8.41 12.55
N LYS A 112 11.86 -8.97 13.64
CA LYS A 112 12.88 -9.89 13.82
C LYS A 112 12.56 -11.09 13.81
#